data_36354dbe2d66e25ce83c48af141b532c
#
_entry.id   36354dbe2d66e25ce83c48af141b532c
#
_cell.length_a   1.000
_cell.length_b   1.000
_cell.length_c   1.000
_cell.angle_alpha   90.00
_cell.angle_beta   90.00
_cell.angle_gamma   90.00
#
_symmetry.space_group_name_H-M   'P 1'
#
loop_
_entity.id
_entity.type
_entity.pdbx_description
1 polymer ?
#
loop_
_entity_poly.entity_id
_entity_poly.type
_entity_poly.pdbx_seq_one_letter_code
_entity_poly.pdbx_strand_id
1 'polypeptide(L)'
;MAREFSLEKTRNIGIMAHIDAGKTTTTERVLYYTGKIHKIGETHEGASQMDWMEQEQERGITITSAATTAQWNGYRVNIIDTPGHVDFTVEVERSLRVLDGAVTVLDAKAGVEPQTETVWRQATTYGVPRIVFANKMDATGADFIMSLESLEKRLGVQGVAIQLPIGAEDTFEGIIDLIKMKAVYFEGAKGENVIYKEIPEEYMAQAEEYRAKMLDQAATYDDDLLMKVLEGEEVTEEEIKAAIRKGTLAVELFPVLCGSAYKDKGVQPMLDAVIDFLPAPTDIPSIKGTDEDGNEVERHASDDEPFSALAFKIMADPFVGKLTFFRVYSGTCQSGSYVLNSTKDKKERLGRILQMHANKRNEIDEVYAGDIAAAVGFKNTTTGDTICDEKNFVILEKMEFPEPVIQLAIEPKTKQDQDKLSNGLIKLAEEDPTFKTFTNPETGDTVIAGMGELHLDVIVDRLKREFKVEANVGAPQVAYRETITQAAECEGKYVKQSGGRGQYGHVWIKFEPNEGKGFEFVDAIVGGAVPRAVSYTHLRAHETLANL
;
A
#
# COMPACT_ATOMS: atom_id res chain seq x y z
N MET A 1 11.14 -26.65 -13.76
CA MET A 1 9.91 -27.47 -13.99
C MET A 1 8.97 -26.66 -14.86
N ALA A 2 8.02 -27.28 -15.56
CA ALA A 2 7.02 -26.52 -16.28
C ALA A 2 6.13 -25.76 -15.28
N ARG A 3 5.74 -24.55 -15.61
CA ARG A 3 4.82 -23.68 -14.87
C ARG A 3 3.50 -24.43 -14.60
N GLU A 4 2.98 -24.36 -13.38
CA GLU A 4 1.74 -25.04 -12.97
C GLU A 4 0.50 -24.41 -13.61
N PHE A 5 0.45 -23.07 -13.70
CA PHE A 5 -0.64 -22.29 -14.30
C PHE A 5 -0.09 -21.40 -15.39
N SER A 6 -0.75 -21.32 -16.54
CA SER A 6 -0.38 -20.37 -17.60
C SER A 6 -0.60 -18.92 -17.14
N LEU A 7 0.05 -17.97 -17.83
CA LEU A 7 -0.12 -16.53 -17.55
C LEU A 7 -1.57 -16.09 -17.65
N GLU A 8 -2.29 -16.55 -18.68
CA GLU A 8 -3.71 -16.22 -18.90
C GLU A 8 -4.59 -16.70 -17.74
N LYS A 9 -4.17 -17.78 -17.06
CA LYS A 9 -4.87 -18.35 -15.89
C LYS A 9 -4.36 -17.83 -14.55
N THR A 10 -3.62 -16.74 -14.55
CA THR A 10 -3.14 -16.07 -13.33
C THR A 10 -3.90 -14.75 -13.14
N ARG A 11 -4.26 -14.44 -11.90
CA ARG A 11 -4.86 -13.16 -11.49
C ARG A 11 -4.09 -12.62 -10.29
N ASN A 12 -3.63 -11.38 -10.38
CA ASN A 12 -2.98 -10.67 -9.27
C ASN A 12 -3.92 -9.56 -8.83
N ILE A 13 -4.61 -9.77 -7.73
CA ILE A 13 -5.68 -8.88 -7.29
C ILE A 13 -5.43 -8.29 -5.91
N GLY A 14 -5.90 -7.06 -5.71
CA GLY A 14 -6.01 -6.43 -4.40
C GLY A 14 -7.45 -6.41 -3.92
N ILE A 15 -7.64 -6.52 -2.60
CA ILE A 15 -8.94 -6.26 -1.97
C ILE A 15 -8.84 -4.93 -1.24
N MET A 16 -9.60 -3.93 -1.71
CA MET A 16 -9.63 -2.57 -1.17
C MET A 16 -11.01 -2.28 -0.58
N ALA A 17 -11.04 -1.55 0.53
CA ALA A 17 -12.28 -1.21 1.18
C ALA A 17 -12.11 -0.01 2.12
N HIS A 18 -13.21 0.65 2.44
CA HIS A 18 -13.29 1.50 3.61
C HIS A 18 -13.16 0.68 4.90
N ILE A 19 -12.78 1.33 6.02
CA ILE A 19 -12.78 0.71 7.35
C ILE A 19 -14.17 0.10 7.61
N ASP A 20 -14.19 -1.08 8.18
CA ASP A 20 -15.39 -1.84 8.51
C ASP A 20 -16.32 -2.22 7.34
N ALA A 21 -15.97 -1.97 6.08
CA ALA A 21 -16.77 -2.47 4.95
C ALA A 21 -16.79 -4.01 4.81
N GLY A 22 -16.01 -4.71 5.62
CA GLY A 22 -15.94 -6.17 5.66
C GLY A 22 -14.87 -6.77 4.76
N LYS A 23 -13.78 -6.03 4.51
CA LYS A 23 -12.63 -6.47 3.73
C LYS A 23 -12.07 -7.79 4.25
N THR A 24 -11.61 -7.83 5.49
CA THR A 24 -11.00 -9.02 6.10
C THR A 24 -11.97 -10.21 6.14
N THR A 25 -13.26 -9.96 6.43
CA THR A 25 -14.29 -10.99 6.37
C THR A 25 -14.41 -11.58 4.95
N THR A 26 -14.41 -10.71 3.92
CA THR A 26 -14.46 -11.16 2.52
C THR A 26 -13.23 -11.99 2.16
N THR A 27 -12.03 -11.54 2.55
CA THR A 27 -10.76 -12.24 2.31
C THR A 27 -10.74 -13.62 3.00
N GLU A 28 -11.19 -13.71 4.24
CA GLU A 28 -11.28 -14.97 4.97
C GLU A 28 -12.25 -15.97 4.28
N ARG A 29 -13.39 -15.50 3.74
CA ARG A 29 -14.30 -16.33 2.95
C ARG A 29 -13.67 -16.82 1.65
N VAL A 30 -12.94 -15.93 0.96
CA VAL A 30 -12.18 -16.31 -0.23
C VAL A 30 -11.17 -17.43 0.10
N LEU A 31 -10.42 -17.31 1.19
CA LEU A 31 -9.47 -18.33 1.62
C LEU A 31 -10.16 -19.67 1.98
N TYR A 32 -11.34 -19.59 2.58
CA TYR A 32 -12.12 -20.77 2.92
C TYR A 32 -12.61 -21.50 1.67
N TYR A 33 -13.28 -20.81 0.74
CA TYR A 33 -13.82 -21.43 -0.47
C TYR A 33 -12.72 -21.95 -1.42
N THR A 34 -11.55 -21.35 -1.37
CA THR A 34 -10.38 -21.83 -2.13
C THR A 34 -9.60 -22.93 -1.42
N GLY A 35 -10.08 -23.40 -0.25
CA GLY A 35 -9.49 -24.52 0.50
C GLY A 35 -8.14 -24.19 1.17
N LYS A 36 -7.80 -22.91 1.31
CA LYS A 36 -6.55 -22.50 1.97
C LYS A 36 -6.64 -22.53 3.49
N ILE A 37 -7.83 -22.34 4.03
CA ILE A 37 -8.14 -22.47 5.45
C ILE A 37 -9.30 -23.45 5.64
N HIS A 38 -9.29 -24.18 6.75
CA HIS A 38 -10.34 -25.14 7.07
C HIS A 38 -11.39 -24.58 8.03
N LYS A 39 -11.07 -23.49 8.71
CA LYS A 39 -11.97 -22.78 9.62
C LYS A 39 -11.87 -21.29 9.34
N ILE A 40 -13.02 -20.67 9.17
CA ILE A 40 -13.12 -19.22 8.97
C ILE A 40 -12.74 -18.51 10.27
N GLY A 41 -11.81 -17.57 10.20
CA GLY A 41 -11.47 -16.67 11.30
C GLY A 41 -12.44 -15.50 11.35
N GLU A 42 -13.08 -15.26 12.50
CA GLU A 42 -13.89 -14.06 12.69
C GLU A 42 -13.01 -12.90 13.15
N THR A 43 -13.11 -11.76 12.48
CA THR A 43 -12.33 -10.55 12.78
C THR A 43 -12.52 -10.06 14.20
N HIS A 44 -13.77 -10.08 14.69
CA HIS A 44 -14.10 -9.64 16.05
C HIS A 44 -13.53 -10.55 17.15
N GLU A 45 -13.13 -11.78 16.82
CA GLU A 45 -12.49 -12.71 17.75
C GLU A 45 -10.95 -12.69 17.63
N GLY A 46 -10.38 -11.85 16.78
CA GLY A 46 -8.94 -11.81 16.51
C GLY A 46 -8.39 -13.09 15.88
N ALA A 47 -9.24 -13.86 15.20
CA ALA A 47 -8.90 -15.17 14.65
C ALA A 47 -8.59 -15.15 13.14
N SER A 48 -8.52 -13.98 12.52
CA SER A 48 -8.19 -13.82 11.10
C SER A 48 -6.79 -14.33 10.77
N GLN A 49 -6.67 -15.06 9.66
CA GLN A 49 -5.37 -15.56 9.18
C GLN A 49 -4.56 -14.48 8.45
N MET A 50 -5.23 -13.50 7.84
CA MET A 50 -4.57 -12.43 7.11
C MET A 50 -4.05 -11.34 8.04
N ASP A 51 -4.79 -10.99 9.10
CA ASP A 51 -4.35 -10.06 10.13
C ASP A 51 -3.51 -10.84 11.16
N TRP A 52 -2.24 -11.06 10.83
CA TRP A 52 -1.34 -11.94 11.61
C TRP A 52 -0.60 -11.21 12.74
N MET A 53 -0.54 -9.88 12.71
CA MET A 53 0.08 -9.10 13.78
C MET A 53 -0.85 -9.00 14.98
N GLU A 54 -0.28 -9.12 16.20
CA GLU A 54 -1.05 -8.94 17.43
C GLU A 54 -1.82 -7.62 17.46
N GLN A 55 -1.21 -6.55 16.96
CA GLN A 55 -1.82 -5.22 16.87
C GLN A 55 -3.00 -5.15 15.90
N GLU A 56 -2.95 -5.87 14.77
CA GLU A 56 -4.06 -5.98 13.84
C GLU A 56 -5.25 -6.68 14.51
N GLN A 57 -4.97 -7.77 15.21
CA GLN A 57 -5.97 -8.55 15.94
C GLN A 57 -6.58 -7.78 17.11
N GLU A 58 -5.76 -7.09 17.90
CA GLU A 58 -6.22 -6.26 19.03
C GLU A 58 -7.06 -5.07 18.59
N ARG A 59 -6.69 -4.43 17.48
CA ARG A 59 -7.36 -3.22 16.97
C ARG A 59 -8.49 -3.52 15.99
N GLY A 60 -8.55 -4.75 15.47
CA GLY A 60 -9.53 -5.16 14.44
C GLY A 60 -9.33 -4.49 13.09
N ILE A 61 -8.12 -4.01 12.77
CA ILE A 61 -7.78 -3.33 11.52
C ILE A 61 -6.55 -3.96 10.87
N THR A 62 -6.54 -4.05 9.55
CA THR A 62 -5.34 -4.42 8.79
C THR A 62 -4.37 -3.24 8.77
N ILE A 63 -3.13 -3.47 9.19
CA ILE A 63 -2.05 -2.48 9.24
C ILE A 63 -1.09 -2.69 8.08
N THR A 64 -0.67 -3.95 7.87
CA THR A 64 0.27 -4.31 6.81
C THR A 64 -0.40 -5.15 5.73
N SER A 65 -0.07 -4.89 4.47
CA SER A 65 -0.58 -5.73 3.39
C SER A 65 -0.06 -7.17 3.52
N ALA A 66 -0.95 -8.14 3.40
CA ALA A 66 -0.62 -9.56 3.41
C ALA A 66 -0.86 -10.17 2.03
N ALA A 67 0.09 -10.99 1.56
CA ALA A 67 -0.01 -11.67 0.28
C ALA A 67 -0.36 -13.15 0.49
N THR A 68 -1.30 -13.66 -0.29
CA THR A 68 -1.65 -15.08 -0.31
C THR A 68 -1.93 -15.56 -1.72
N THR A 69 -1.72 -16.84 -1.97
CA THR A 69 -2.02 -17.47 -3.25
C THR A 69 -3.13 -18.49 -3.07
N ALA A 70 -4.18 -18.36 -3.84
CA ALA A 70 -5.33 -19.25 -3.88
C ALA A 70 -5.50 -19.87 -5.27
N GLN A 71 -6.37 -20.89 -5.36
CA GLN A 71 -6.75 -21.52 -6.63
C GLN A 71 -8.28 -21.57 -6.70
N TRP A 72 -8.83 -21.13 -7.84
CA TRP A 72 -10.26 -21.15 -8.07
C TRP A 72 -10.56 -21.52 -9.52
N ASN A 73 -11.41 -22.50 -9.74
CA ASN A 73 -11.84 -22.97 -11.07
C ASN A 73 -10.70 -23.17 -12.10
N GLY A 74 -9.54 -23.70 -11.63
CA GLY A 74 -8.38 -23.92 -12.50
C GLY A 74 -7.55 -22.67 -12.79
N TYR A 75 -7.78 -21.58 -12.07
CA TYR A 75 -6.99 -20.34 -12.08
C TYR A 75 -6.19 -20.20 -10.79
N ARG A 76 -5.02 -19.58 -10.91
CA ARG A 76 -4.23 -19.11 -9.79
C ARG A 76 -4.61 -17.66 -9.48
N VAL A 77 -4.99 -17.40 -8.25
CA VAL A 77 -5.36 -16.05 -7.79
C VAL A 77 -4.39 -15.66 -6.67
N ASN A 78 -3.52 -14.70 -6.96
CA ASN A 78 -2.68 -14.06 -5.95
C ASN A 78 -3.45 -12.87 -5.40
N ILE A 79 -3.63 -12.84 -4.09
CA ILE A 79 -4.44 -11.83 -3.39
C ILE A 79 -3.52 -11.04 -2.50
N ILE A 80 -3.53 -9.72 -2.62
CA ILE A 80 -2.90 -8.81 -1.66
C ILE A 80 -4.03 -8.11 -0.90
N ASP A 81 -4.12 -8.41 0.39
CA ASP A 81 -5.03 -7.72 1.30
C ASP A 81 -4.41 -6.38 1.72
N THR A 82 -5.10 -5.28 1.43
CA THR A 82 -4.56 -3.92 1.66
C THR A 82 -5.19 -3.29 2.89
N PRO A 83 -4.46 -2.44 3.65
CA PRO A 83 -5.07 -1.68 4.75
C PRO A 83 -6.21 -0.79 4.29
N GLY A 84 -7.19 -0.57 5.16
CA GLY A 84 -8.32 0.33 4.89
C GLY A 84 -8.18 1.72 5.52
N HIS A 85 -7.16 1.95 6.36
CA HIS A 85 -6.98 3.20 7.10
C HIS A 85 -6.11 4.22 6.35
N VAL A 86 -6.48 5.51 6.44
CA VAL A 86 -5.76 6.60 5.73
C VAL A 86 -4.28 6.73 6.11
N ASP A 87 -3.91 6.42 7.34
CA ASP A 87 -2.54 6.48 7.81
C ASP A 87 -1.62 5.44 7.13
N PHE A 88 -2.22 4.42 6.50
CA PHE A 88 -1.53 3.33 5.78
C PHE A 88 -1.77 3.36 4.27
N THR A 89 -2.16 4.51 3.70
CA THR A 89 -2.40 4.66 2.25
C THR A 89 -1.20 4.27 1.40
N VAL A 90 0.01 4.40 1.93
CA VAL A 90 1.25 3.97 1.25
C VAL A 90 1.33 2.46 1.08
N GLU A 91 0.83 1.68 2.04
CA GLU A 91 0.71 0.22 1.87
C GLU A 91 -0.25 -0.13 0.73
N VAL A 92 -1.34 0.63 0.60
CA VAL A 92 -2.30 0.50 -0.52
C VAL A 92 -1.60 0.85 -1.84
N GLU A 93 -0.89 1.96 -1.89
CA GLU A 93 -0.21 2.44 -3.10
C GLU A 93 0.88 1.48 -3.57
N ARG A 94 1.71 0.96 -2.66
CA ARG A 94 2.70 -0.08 -2.96
C ARG A 94 2.04 -1.34 -3.54
N SER A 95 0.90 -1.72 -2.99
CA SER A 95 0.15 -2.88 -3.46
C SER A 95 -0.45 -2.63 -4.83
N LEU A 96 -1.11 -1.48 -5.06
CA LEU A 96 -1.71 -1.13 -6.34
C LEU A 96 -0.69 -1.12 -7.50
N ARG A 97 0.56 -0.75 -7.23
CA ARG A 97 1.64 -0.72 -8.23
C ARG A 97 1.97 -2.11 -8.79
N VAL A 98 1.73 -3.17 -8.01
CA VAL A 98 2.08 -4.55 -8.37
C VAL A 98 0.87 -5.44 -8.64
N LEU A 99 -0.34 -4.88 -8.56
CA LEU A 99 -1.59 -5.58 -8.86
C LEU A 99 -2.00 -5.38 -10.32
N ASP A 100 -2.67 -6.39 -10.86
CA ASP A 100 -3.26 -6.32 -12.20
C ASP A 100 -4.71 -5.85 -12.14
N GLY A 101 -5.43 -6.19 -11.08
CA GLY A 101 -6.80 -5.80 -10.86
C GLY A 101 -7.15 -5.68 -9.39
N ALA A 102 -8.35 -5.17 -9.07
CA ALA A 102 -8.78 -5.03 -7.69
C ALA A 102 -10.28 -5.32 -7.49
N VAL A 103 -10.62 -5.76 -6.29
CA VAL A 103 -11.98 -5.88 -5.78
C VAL A 103 -12.21 -4.75 -4.78
N THR A 104 -13.12 -3.83 -5.10
CA THR A 104 -13.53 -2.76 -4.18
C THR A 104 -14.74 -3.22 -3.38
N VAL A 105 -14.58 -3.40 -2.08
CA VAL A 105 -15.66 -3.80 -1.19
C VAL A 105 -16.31 -2.57 -0.59
N LEU A 106 -17.61 -2.41 -0.82
CA LEU A 106 -18.45 -1.35 -0.24
C LEU A 106 -19.33 -1.91 0.89
N ASP A 107 -19.61 -1.11 1.90
CA ASP A 107 -20.71 -1.37 2.81
C ASP A 107 -22.02 -0.98 2.12
N ALA A 108 -22.92 -1.93 1.89
CA ALA A 108 -24.19 -1.68 1.21
C ALA A 108 -25.10 -0.68 1.94
N LYS A 109 -24.82 -0.36 3.19
CA LYS A 109 -25.51 0.68 3.96
C LYS A 109 -24.99 2.10 3.67
N ALA A 110 -23.71 2.24 3.35
CA ALA A 110 -23.03 3.53 3.21
C ALA A 110 -22.68 3.87 1.75
N GLY A 111 -22.49 2.86 0.90
CA GLY A 111 -21.99 3.03 -0.46
C GLY A 111 -20.54 3.49 -0.47
N VAL A 112 -20.22 4.44 -1.35
CA VAL A 112 -18.89 5.03 -1.45
C VAL A 112 -18.63 5.99 -0.28
N GLU A 113 -17.56 5.76 0.46
CA GLU A 113 -17.13 6.53 1.62
C GLU A 113 -15.78 7.24 1.34
N PRO A 114 -15.36 8.22 2.17
CA PRO A 114 -14.18 9.06 1.85
C PRO A 114 -12.89 8.29 1.60
N GLN A 115 -12.66 7.18 2.32
CA GLN A 115 -11.48 6.35 2.09
C GLN A 115 -11.59 5.57 0.78
N THR A 116 -12.79 5.12 0.43
CA THR A 116 -13.05 4.51 -0.88
C THR A 116 -12.69 5.48 -2.00
N GLU A 117 -13.06 6.77 -1.88
CA GLU A 117 -12.71 7.80 -2.87
C GLU A 117 -11.17 7.93 -3.04
N THR A 118 -10.44 7.92 -1.92
CA THR A 118 -8.98 8.03 -1.93
C THR A 118 -8.32 6.85 -2.64
N VAL A 119 -8.67 5.63 -2.22
CA VAL A 119 -8.11 4.39 -2.80
C VAL A 119 -8.54 4.23 -4.26
N TRP A 120 -9.78 4.62 -4.59
CA TRP A 120 -10.28 4.61 -5.97
C TRP A 120 -9.47 5.52 -6.87
N ARG A 121 -9.14 6.74 -6.42
CA ARG A 121 -8.32 7.69 -7.17
C ARG A 121 -6.91 7.14 -7.39
N GLN A 122 -6.28 6.57 -6.36
CA GLN A 122 -4.98 5.92 -6.49
C GLN A 122 -5.03 4.78 -7.52
N ALA A 123 -6.03 3.89 -7.43
CA ALA A 123 -6.20 2.81 -8.40
C ALA A 123 -6.42 3.33 -9.84
N THR A 124 -7.10 4.47 -10.01
CA THR A 124 -7.26 5.12 -11.32
C THR A 124 -5.94 5.68 -11.83
N THR A 125 -5.13 6.29 -10.97
CA THR A 125 -3.79 6.81 -11.34
C THR A 125 -2.89 5.68 -11.85
N TYR A 126 -2.97 4.49 -11.26
CA TYR A 126 -2.21 3.31 -11.71
C TYR A 126 -2.90 2.51 -12.81
N GLY A 127 -4.06 2.94 -13.31
CA GLY A 127 -4.79 2.25 -14.37
C GLY A 127 -5.27 0.84 -13.99
N VAL A 128 -5.55 0.59 -12.70
CA VAL A 128 -5.94 -0.74 -12.20
C VAL A 128 -7.42 -1.00 -12.46
N PRO A 129 -7.78 -2.01 -13.30
CA PRO A 129 -9.16 -2.47 -13.50
C PRO A 129 -9.80 -2.97 -12.20
N ARG A 130 -11.08 -2.71 -12.03
CA ARG A 130 -11.80 -3.00 -10.77
C ARG A 130 -13.17 -3.60 -10.98
N ILE A 131 -13.54 -4.50 -10.06
CA ILE A 131 -14.92 -4.89 -9.82
C ILE A 131 -15.36 -4.37 -8.43
N VAL A 132 -16.64 -4.16 -8.24
CA VAL A 132 -17.21 -3.64 -7.00
C VAL A 132 -18.07 -4.70 -6.35
N PHE A 133 -17.89 -4.93 -5.06
CA PHE A 133 -18.68 -5.86 -4.27
C PHE A 133 -19.42 -5.12 -3.15
N ALA A 134 -20.73 -4.90 -3.33
CA ALA A 134 -21.61 -4.35 -2.31
C ALA A 134 -21.88 -5.43 -1.24
N ASN A 135 -21.12 -5.35 -0.17
CA ASN A 135 -21.10 -6.30 0.94
C ASN A 135 -22.09 -5.88 2.04
N LYS A 136 -22.37 -6.79 2.96
CA LYS A 136 -23.29 -6.59 4.09
C LYS A 136 -24.75 -6.34 3.68
N MET A 137 -25.20 -7.00 2.62
CA MET A 137 -26.61 -6.93 2.22
C MET A 137 -27.59 -7.40 3.31
N ASP A 138 -27.09 -8.09 4.34
CA ASP A 138 -27.82 -8.53 5.54
C ASP A 138 -27.92 -7.46 6.64
N ALA A 139 -27.21 -6.34 6.51
CA ALA A 139 -27.20 -5.29 7.51
C ALA A 139 -28.46 -4.40 7.43
N THR A 140 -28.95 -3.93 8.58
CA THR A 140 -30.07 -2.99 8.62
C THR A 140 -29.71 -1.68 7.91
N GLY A 141 -30.53 -1.28 6.94
CA GLY A 141 -30.31 -0.13 6.06
C GLY A 141 -29.48 -0.44 4.81
N ALA A 142 -29.22 -1.71 4.50
CA ALA A 142 -28.53 -2.10 3.29
C ALA A 142 -29.37 -1.81 2.04
N ASP A 143 -28.81 -1.09 1.08
CA ASP A 143 -29.43 -0.73 -0.19
C ASP A 143 -28.41 -0.85 -1.33
N PHE A 144 -28.64 -1.84 -2.19
CA PHE A 144 -27.78 -2.09 -3.36
C PHE A 144 -27.85 -0.96 -4.39
N ILE A 145 -29.05 -0.44 -4.62
CA ILE A 145 -29.26 0.61 -5.63
C ILE A 145 -28.59 1.92 -5.19
N MET A 146 -28.73 2.28 -3.92
CA MET A 146 -28.03 3.43 -3.33
C MET A 146 -26.50 3.25 -3.47
N SER A 147 -25.99 2.04 -3.22
CA SER A 147 -24.55 1.73 -3.37
C SER A 147 -24.09 1.88 -4.82
N LEU A 148 -24.88 1.40 -5.79
CA LEU A 148 -24.62 1.54 -7.22
C LEU A 148 -24.61 3.02 -7.64
N GLU A 149 -25.62 3.80 -7.26
CA GLU A 149 -25.71 5.23 -7.56
C GLU A 149 -24.60 6.06 -6.89
N SER A 150 -24.09 5.60 -5.74
CA SER A 150 -23.01 6.29 -5.03
C SER A 150 -21.71 6.33 -5.84
N LEU A 151 -21.47 5.37 -6.75
CA LEU A 151 -20.32 5.37 -7.66
C LEU A 151 -20.38 6.57 -8.60
N GLU A 152 -21.54 6.84 -9.19
CA GLU A 152 -21.72 8.02 -10.06
C GLU A 152 -21.67 9.33 -9.27
N LYS A 153 -22.40 9.41 -8.16
CA LYS A 153 -22.52 10.63 -7.35
C LYS A 153 -21.21 11.08 -6.72
N ARG A 154 -20.36 10.14 -6.27
CA ARG A 154 -19.12 10.45 -5.54
C ARG A 154 -17.85 10.28 -6.34
N LEU A 155 -17.81 9.31 -7.23
CA LEU A 155 -16.62 9.00 -8.02
C LEU A 155 -16.73 9.49 -9.47
N GLY A 156 -17.93 9.88 -9.92
CA GLY A 156 -18.17 10.29 -11.31
C GLY A 156 -18.01 9.14 -12.32
N VAL A 157 -18.16 7.89 -11.87
CA VAL A 157 -18.02 6.69 -12.71
C VAL A 157 -19.31 5.89 -12.72
N GLN A 158 -19.57 5.23 -13.84
CA GLN A 158 -20.78 4.44 -14.03
C GLN A 158 -20.54 2.98 -13.63
N GLY A 159 -21.18 2.55 -12.54
CA GLY A 159 -21.21 1.14 -12.16
C GLY A 159 -22.22 0.37 -13.01
N VAL A 160 -21.88 -0.85 -13.39
CA VAL A 160 -22.75 -1.76 -14.15
C VAL A 160 -23.18 -2.89 -13.22
N ALA A 161 -24.44 -2.92 -12.83
CA ALA A 161 -24.97 -4.03 -12.05
C ALA A 161 -24.99 -5.31 -12.90
N ILE A 162 -24.22 -6.30 -12.50
CA ILE A 162 -24.23 -7.65 -13.10
C ILE A 162 -24.99 -8.65 -12.22
N GLN A 163 -25.38 -8.21 -11.04
CA GLN A 163 -26.20 -8.95 -10.08
C GLN A 163 -27.20 -8.01 -9.40
N LEU A 164 -28.30 -8.57 -8.91
CA LEU A 164 -29.24 -7.90 -8.02
C LEU A 164 -29.46 -8.76 -6.77
N PRO A 165 -29.73 -8.17 -5.60
CA PRO A 165 -30.06 -8.93 -4.39
C PRO A 165 -31.49 -9.51 -4.44
N ILE A 166 -31.67 -10.68 -3.85
CA ILE A 166 -32.99 -11.25 -3.51
C ILE A 166 -33.21 -10.97 -2.02
N GLY A 167 -34.10 -10.03 -1.73
CA GLY A 167 -34.30 -9.51 -0.40
C GLY A 167 -33.19 -8.54 0.03
N ALA A 168 -33.34 -7.96 1.21
CA ALA A 168 -32.38 -7.09 1.87
C ALA A 168 -32.48 -7.25 3.39
N GLU A 169 -31.46 -6.83 4.13
CA GLU A 169 -31.43 -6.95 5.58
C GLU A 169 -31.66 -8.40 6.04
N ASP A 170 -32.54 -8.63 7.00
CA ASP A 170 -32.86 -9.97 7.51
C ASP A 170 -33.50 -10.89 6.46
N THR A 171 -34.03 -10.33 5.37
CA THR A 171 -34.65 -11.08 4.27
C THR A 171 -33.68 -11.39 3.13
N PHE A 172 -32.42 -11.02 3.23
CA PHE A 172 -31.42 -11.30 2.19
C PHE A 172 -31.15 -12.80 2.07
N GLU A 173 -31.64 -13.41 0.99
CA GLU A 173 -31.58 -14.86 0.77
C GLU A 173 -30.58 -15.29 -0.31
N GLY A 174 -30.42 -14.48 -1.35
CA GLY A 174 -29.60 -14.83 -2.50
C GLY A 174 -29.38 -13.64 -3.42
N ILE A 175 -28.96 -13.94 -4.64
CA ILE A 175 -28.69 -12.95 -5.69
C ILE A 175 -29.33 -13.38 -7.02
N ILE A 176 -29.57 -12.44 -7.90
CA ILE A 176 -29.95 -12.67 -9.29
C ILE A 176 -28.71 -12.43 -10.16
N ASP A 177 -28.29 -13.41 -10.92
CA ASP A 177 -27.26 -13.28 -11.94
C ASP A 177 -27.91 -12.75 -13.22
N LEU A 178 -27.61 -11.51 -13.58
CA LEU A 178 -28.20 -10.83 -14.76
C LEU A 178 -27.60 -11.32 -16.08
N ILE A 179 -26.41 -11.93 -16.05
CA ILE A 179 -25.79 -12.52 -17.23
C ILE A 179 -26.51 -13.81 -17.60
N LYS A 180 -26.76 -14.68 -16.63
CA LYS A 180 -27.42 -15.97 -16.80
C LYS A 180 -28.93 -15.92 -16.72
N MET A 181 -29.50 -14.83 -16.20
CA MET A 181 -30.91 -14.69 -15.84
C MET A 181 -31.39 -15.84 -14.95
N LYS A 182 -30.68 -16.06 -13.85
CA LYS A 182 -31.00 -17.08 -12.85
C LYS A 182 -30.87 -16.49 -11.44
N ALA A 183 -31.72 -16.97 -10.55
CA ALA A 183 -31.57 -16.76 -9.11
C ALA A 183 -30.51 -17.72 -8.56
N VAL A 184 -29.64 -17.22 -7.69
CA VAL A 184 -28.53 -17.95 -7.09
C VAL A 184 -28.73 -17.97 -5.57
N TYR A 185 -28.82 -19.17 -5.01
CA TYR A 185 -28.93 -19.41 -3.57
C TYR A 185 -27.73 -20.15 -3.05
N PHE A 186 -27.44 -19.97 -1.77
CA PHE A 186 -26.26 -20.53 -1.11
C PHE A 186 -26.74 -21.47 0.00
N GLU A 187 -26.57 -22.78 -0.19
CA GLU A 187 -26.98 -23.81 0.77
C GLU A 187 -25.76 -24.48 1.42
N GLY A 188 -25.98 -25.10 2.59
CA GLY A 188 -24.92 -25.67 3.41
C GLY A 188 -24.60 -24.82 4.63
N ALA A 189 -23.80 -25.36 5.55
CA ALA A 189 -23.48 -24.69 6.82
C ALA A 189 -22.68 -23.39 6.64
N LYS A 190 -21.99 -23.26 5.51
CA LYS A 190 -21.14 -22.13 5.13
C LYS A 190 -21.38 -21.71 3.67
N GLY A 191 -22.60 -21.91 3.15
CA GLY A 191 -22.95 -21.54 1.78
C GLY A 191 -22.13 -22.24 0.69
N GLU A 192 -21.62 -23.45 0.96
CA GLU A 192 -20.71 -24.15 0.06
C GLU A 192 -21.36 -24.56 -1.27
N ASN A 193 -22.68 -24.80 -1.22
CA ASN A 193 -23.45 -25.28 -2.36
C ASN A 193 -24.14 -24.10 -3.04
N VAL A 194 -23.63 -23.71 -4.19
CA VAL A 194 -24.26 -22.67 -5.05
C VAL A 194 -25.32 -23.31 -5.91
N ILE A 195 -26.58 -22.91 -5.75
CA ILE A 195 -27.73 -23.47 -6.43
C ILE A 195 -28.40 -22.42 -7.32
N TYR A 196 -28.55 -22.75 -8.59
CA TYR A 196 -29.25 -21.92 -9.57
C TYR A 196 -30.71 -22.34 -9.70
N LYS A 197 -31.62 -21.37 -9.59
CA LYS A 197 -33.07 -21.54 -9.72
C LYS A 197 -33.63 -20.51 -10.71
N GLU A 198 -34.90 -20.66 -11.09
CA GLU A 198 -35.60 -19.59 -11.82
C GLU A 198 -35.77 -18.35 -10.95
N ILE A 199 -35.74 -17.17 -11.58
CA ILE A 199 -35.95 -15.89 -10.89
C ILE A 199 -37.38 -15.85 -10.36
N PRO A 200 -37.62 -15.51 -9.07
CA PRO A 200 -38.96 -15.34 -8.54
C PRO A 200 -39.73 -14.26 -9.32
N GLU A 201 -41.02 -14.49 -9.57
CA GLU A 201 -41.87 -13.65 -10.43
C GLU A 201 -41.82 -12.17 -10.02
N GLU A 202 -41.78 -11.92 -8.70
CA GLU A 202 -41.71 -10.56 -8.13
C GLU A 202 -40.44 -9.75 -8.50
N TYR A 203 -39.34 -10.44 -8.83
CA TYR A 203 -38.07 -9.80 -9.22
C TYR A 203 -37.85 -9.78 -10.74
N MET A 204 -38.66 -10.50 -11.52
CA MET A 204 -38.45 -10.70 -12.96
C MET A 204 -38.40 -9.36 -13.71
N ALA A 205 -39.37 -8.48 -13.49
CA ALA A 205 -39.41 -7.16 -14.16
C ALA A 205 -38.18 -6.29 -13.86
N GLN A 206 -37.71 -6.31 -12.62
CA GLN A 206 -36.49 -5.60 -12.23
C GLN A 206 -35.25 -6.23 -12.86
N ALA A 207 -35.17 -7.56 -12.90
CA ALA A 207 -34.07 -8.26 -13.53
C ALA A 207 -33.97 -7.97 -15.03
N GLU A 208 -35.10 -7.95 -15.74
CA GLU A 208 -35.16 -7.59 -17.17
C GLU A 208 -34.72 -6.13 -17.41
N GLU A 209 -35.19 -5.20 -16.58
CA GLU A 209 -34.79 -3.79 -16.65
C GLU A 209 -33.26 -3.62 -16.47
N TYR A 210 -32.69 -4.21 -15.42
CA TYR A 210 -31.27 -4.08 -15.15
C TYR A 210 -30.40 -4.87 -16.13
N ARG A 211 -30.91 -6.01 -16.65
CA ARG A 211 -30.25 -6.71 -17.75
C ARG A 211 -30.17 -5.84 -19.01
N ALA A 212 -31.25 -5.17 -19.38
CA ALA A 212 -31.25 -4.25 -20.52
C ALA A 212 -30.23 -3.12 -20.34
N LYS A 213 -30.18 -2.49 -19.15
CA LYS A 213 -29.18 -1.47 -18.81
C LYS A 213 -27.75 -2.02 -18.90
N MET A 214 -27.50 -3.22 -18.39
CA MET A 214 -26.21 -3.89 -18.44
C MET A 214 -25.78 -4.13 -19.91
N LEU A 215 -26.68 -4.63 -20.74
CA LEU A 215 -26.42 -4.88 -22.17
C LEU A 215 -26.11 -3.58 -22.91
N ASP A 216 -26.90 -2.53 -22.69
CA ASP A 216 -26.65 -1.21 -23.30
C ASP A 216 -25.26 -0.66 -22.95
N GLN A 217 -24.86 -0.78 -21.69
CA GLN A 217 -23.55 -0.32 -21.23
C GLN A 217 -22.40 -1.19 -21.77
N ALA A 218 -22.56 -2.52 -21.76
CA ALA A 218 -21.57 -3.44 -22.28
C ALA A 218 -21.37 -3.31 -23.81
N ALA A 219 -22.45 -3.08 -24.54
CA ALA A 219 -22.44 -2.93 -25.99
C ALA A 219 -21.61 -1.73 -26.47
N THR A 220 -21.35 -0.73 -25.63
CA THR A 220 -20.46 0.40 -26.00
C THR A 220 -19.01 -0.03 -26.23
N TYR A 221 -18.62 -1.21 -25.79
CA TYR A 221 -17.25 -1.74 -25.89
C TYR A 221 -17.11 -2.88 -26.92
N ASP A 222 -18.22 -3.27 -27.59
CA ASP A 222 -18.21 -4.35 -28.56
C ASP A 222 -19.25 -4.10 -29.66
N ASP A 223 -18.77 -3.78 -30.86
CA ASP A 223 -19.62 -3.46 -32.03
C ASP A 223 -20.55 -4.60 -32.44
N ASP A 224 -20.10 -5.86 -32.33
CA ASP A 224 -20.90 -7.04 -32.67
C ASP A 224 -22.05 -7.22 -31.68
N LEU A 225 -21.76 -7.02 -30.37
CA LEU A 225 -22.79 -7.02 -29.32
C LEU A 225 -23.78 -5.88 -29.52
N LEU A 226 -23.29 -4.68 -29.88
CA LEU A 226 -24.13 -3.51 -30.12
C LEU A 226 -25.14 -3.79 -31.26
N MET A 227 -24.69 -4.37 -32.36
CA MET A 227 -25.57 -4.70 -33.48
C MET A 227 -26.64 -5.68 -33.04
N LYS A 228 -26.29 -6.77 -32.35
CA LYS A 228 -27.25 -7.75 -31.85
C LYS A 228 -28.29 -7.16 -30.90
N VAL A 229 -27.85 -6.32 -29.96
CA VAL A 229 -28.77 -5.64 -29.02
C VAL A 229 -29.74 -4.72 -29.76
N LEU A 230 -29.27 -3.96 -30.77
CA LEU A 230 -30.13 -3.08 -31.58
C LEU A 230 -31.12 -3.84 -32.46
N GLU A 231 -30.71 -5.00 -32.98
CA GLU A 231 -31.55 -5.85 -33.82
C GLU A 231 -32.50 -6.76 -32.99
N GLY A 232 -32.31 -6.80 -31.66
CA GLY A 232 -33.10 -7.63 -30.75
C GLY A 232 -32.78 -9.12 -30.89
N GLU A 233 -31.57 -9.44 -31.33
CA GLU A 233 -31.09 -10.82 -31.44
C GLU A 233 -30.72 -11.40 -30.08
N GLU A 234 -30.69 -12.74 -29.99
CA GLU A 234 -30.26 -13.43 -28.77
C GLU A 234 -28.76 -13.27 -28.58
N VAL A 235 -28.37 -12.88 -27.34
CA VAL A 235 -26.98 -12.65 -26.91
C VAL A 235 -26.55 -13.75 -25.97
N THR A 236 -25.39 -14.35 -26.21
CA THR A 236 -24.84 -15.42 -25.36
C THR A 236 -24.14 -14.87 -24.13
N GLU A 237 -23.98 -15.71 -23.10
CA GLU A 237 -23.25 -15.35 -21.87
C GLU A 237 -21.80 -14.96 -22.16
N GLU A 238 -21.15 -15.67 -23.11
CA GLU A 238 -19.76 -15.43 -23.49
C GLU A 238 -19.57 -14.06 -24.13
N GLU A 239 -20.50 -13.65 -25.02
CA GLU A 239 -20.47 -12.32 -25.66
C GLU A 239 -20.64 -11.21 -24.64
N ILE A 240 -21.58 -11.36 -23.70
CA ILE A 240 -21.80 -10.40 -22.63
C ILE A 240 -20.54 -10.28 -21.77
N LYS A 241 -19.97 -11.42 -21.34
CA LYS A 241 -18.76 -11.44 -20.52
C LYS A 241 -17.57 -10.82 -21.23
N ALA A 242 -17.39 -11.11 -22.53
CA ALA A 242 -16.31 -10.54 -23.32
C ALA A 242 -16.40 -9.02 -23.42
N ALA A 243 -17.60 -8.47 -23.66
CA ALA A 243 -17.83 -7.03 -23.74
C ALA A 243 -17.62 -6.33 -22.39
N ILE A 244 -18.18 -6.87 -21.30
CA ILE A 244 -17.95 -6.36 -19.95
C ILE A 244 -16.45 -6.38 -19.61
N ARG A 245 -15.74 -7.48 -19.95
CA ARG A 245 -14.30 -7.58 -19.74
C ARG A 245 -13.54 -6.49 -20.49
N LYS A 246 -13.85 -6.24 -21.77
CA LYS A 246 -13.21 -5.17 -22.54
C LYS A 246 -13.34 -3.81 -21.88
N GLY A 247 -14.54 -3.43 -21.44
CA GLY A 247 -14.79 -2.18 -20.74
C GLY A 247 -14.11 -2.11 -19.37
N THR A 248 -14.04 -3.25 -18.64
CA THR A 248 -13.34 -3.34 -17.36
C THR A 248 -11.84 -3.16 -17.52
N LEU A 249 -11.22 -3.81 -18.51
CA LEU A 249 -9.81 -3.68 -18.82
C LEU A 249 -9.43 -2.26 -19.28
N ALA A 250 -10.34 -1.57 -19.96
CA ALA A 250 -10.18 -0.16 -20.32
C ALA A 250 -10.29 0.81 -19.12
N VAL A 251 -10.67 0.30 -17.93
CA VAL A 251 -10.93 1.11 -16.72
C VAL A 251 -12.07 2.12 -16.90
N GLU A 252 -13.02 1.79 -17.75
CA GLU A 252 -14.17 2.64 -18.07
C GLU A 252 -15.51 2.04 -17.61
N LEU A 253 -15.58 0.71 -17.46
CA LEU A 253 -16.74 -0.02 -16.98
C LEU A 253 -16.39 -0.77 -15.69
N PHE A 254 -17.27 -0.66 -14.68
CA PHE A 254 -17.05 -1.24 -13.38
C PHE A 254 -18.20 -2.20 -13.00
N PRO A 255 -18.00 -3.53 -13.14
CA PRO A 255 -19.01 -4.51 -12.74
C PRO A 255 -19.31 -4.44 -11.25
N VAL A 256 -20.59 -4.38 -10.89
CA VAL A 256 -21.06 -4.30 -9.52
C VAL A 256 -21.82 -5.57 -9.15
N LEU A 257 -21.35 -6.20 -8.08
CA LEU A 257 -21.90 -7.41 -7.48
C LEU A 257 -22.44 -7.11 -6.08
N CYS A 258 -23.23 -8.02 -5.54
CA CYS A 258 -23.75 -7.89 -4.20
C CYS A 258 -23.63 -9.20 -3.40
N GLY A 259 -23.61 -9.07 -2.07
CA GLY A 259 -23.57 -10.21 -1.17
C GLY A 259 -23.44 -9.85 0.30
N SER A 260 -23.27 -10.86 1.11
CA SER A 260 -22.90 -10.75 2.52
C SER A 260 -21.82 -11.78 2.83
N ALA A 261 -20.58 -11.30 2.97
CA ALA A 261 -19.47 -12.17 3.36
C ALA A 261 -19.72 -12.78 4.75
N TYR A 262 -20.33 -12.03 5.66
CA TYR A 262 -20.68 -12.52 7.00
C TYR A 262 -21.70 -13.67 6.98
N LYS A 263 -22.68 -13.63 6.08
CA LYS A 263 -23.70 -14.67 5.90
C LYS A 263 -23.28 -15.74 4.89
N ASP A 264 -22.03 -15.74 4.45
CA ASP A 264 -21.49 -16.73 3.52
C ASP A 264 -22.22 -16.76 2.15
N LYS A 265 -22.66 -15.57 1.64
CA LYS A 265 -23.45 -15.43 0.41
C LYS A 265 -22.79 -14.46 -0.57
N GLY A 266 -22.65 -14.85 -1.83
CA GLY A 266 -22.18 -13.99 -2.93
C GLY A 266 -20.65 -13.99 -3.16
N VAL A 267 -19.84 -14.61 -2.29
CA VAL A 267 -18.37 -14.59 -2.42
C VAL A 267 -17.88 -15.50 -3.56
N GLN A 268 -18.51 -16.66 -3.77
CA GLN A 268 -18.14 -17.55 -4.89
C GLN A 268 -18.43 -16.88 -6.26
N PRO A 269 -19.60 -16.28 -6.52
CA PRO A 269 -19.82 -15.48 -7.72
C PRO A 269 -18.87 -14.29 -7.88
N MET A 270 -18.43 -13.68 -6.76
CA MET A 270 -17.39 -12.64 -6.82
C MET A 270 -16.05 -13.22 -7.32
N LEU A 271 -15.66 -14.41 -6.86
CA LEU A 271 -14.47 -15.10 -7.37
C LEU A 271 -14.58 -15.48 -8.84
N ASP A 272 -15.77 -15.88 -9.30
CA ASP A 272 -16.03 -16.10 -10.72
C ASP A 272 -15.87 -14.80 -11.52
N ALA A 273 -16.39 -13.68 -11.01
CA ALA A 273 -16.24 -12.37 -11.63
C ALA A 273 -14.77 -11.89 -11.67
N VAL A 274 -13.96 -12.21 -10.67
CA VAL A 274 -12.50 -11.97 -10.68
C VAL A 274 -11.85 -12.67 -11.88
N ILE A 275 -12.23 -13.93 -12.14
CA ILE A 275 -11.68 -14.69 -13.26
C ILE A 275 -12.18 -14.14 -14.59
N ASP A 276 -13.47 -13.84 -14.68
CA ASP A 276 -14.12 -13.45 -15.91
C ASP A 276 -13.73 -12.03 -16.35
N PHE A 277 -13.60 -11.07 -15.44
CA PHE A 277 -13.50 -9.65 -15.77
C PHE A 277 -12.16 -9.01 -15.46
N LEU A 278 -11.41 -9.47 -14.45
CA LEU A 278 -10.12 -8.88 -14.11
C LEU A 278 -9.00 -9.41 -15.00
N PRO A 279 -7.95 -8.61 -15.25
CA PRO A 279 -6.89 -8.95 -16.18
C PRO A 279 -6.01 -10.11 -15.70
N ALA A 280 -5.46 -10.83 -16.67
CA ALA A 280 -4.26 -11.63 -16.52
C ALA A 280 -3.02 -10.74 -16.69
N PRO A 281 -1.83 -11.17 -16.25
CA PRO A 281 -0.59 -10.43 -16.50
C PRO A 281 -0.33 -10.13 -17.98
N THR A 282 -0.86 -10.94 -18.89
CA THR A 282 -0.78 -10.77 -20.37
C THR A 282 -1.70 -9.69 -20.91
N ASP A 283 -2.74 -9.30 -20.17
CA ASP A 283 -3.68 -8.26 -20.59
C ASP A 283 -3.20 -6.85 -20.20
N ILE A 284 -2.19 -6.78 -19.33
CA ILE A 284 -1.62 -5.51 -18.87
C ILE A 284 -0.60 -5.02 -19.90
N PRO A 285 -0.56 -3.71 -20.18
CA PRO A 285 0.47 -3.14 -21.03
C PRO A 285 1.88 -3.50 -20.55
N SER A 286 2.84 -3.57 -21.48
CA SER A 286 4.25 -3.78 -21.14
C SER A 286 4.73 -2.77 -20.09
N ILE A 287 5.52 -3.24 -19.13
CA ILE A 287 6.09 -2.33 -18.15
C ILE A 287 7.26 -1.57 -18.77
N LYS A 288 7.25 -0.25 -18.58
CA LYS A 288 8.32 0.64 -19.03
C LYS A 288 9.43 0.73 -18.00
N GLY A 289 10.63 0.94 -18.49
CA GLY A 289 11.81 1.17 -17.68
C GLY A 289 12.89 1.89 -18.49
N THR A 290 14.06 2.06 -17.91
CA THR A 290 15.23 2.68 -18.56
C THR A 290 16.42 1.73 -18.52
N ASP A 291 17.21 1.71 -19.60
CA ASP A 291 18.48 1.00 -19.66
C ASP A 291 19.62 1.79 -18.98
N GLU A 292 20.86 1.28 -19.05
CA GLU A 292 22.06 1.95 -18.49
C GLU A 292 22.33 3.32 -19.14
N ASP A 293 21.96 3.49 -20.40
CA ASP A 293 22.15 4.73 -21.16
C ASP A 293 20.99 5.74 -20.97
N GLY A 294 19.95 5.36 -20.23
CA GLY A 294 18.76 6.17 -19.99
C GLY A 294 17.70 6.10 -21.10
N ASN A 295 17.82 5.16 -22.06
CA ASN A 295 16.82 4.95 -23.08
C ASN A 295 15.62 4.18 -22.52
N GLU A 296 14.41 4.49 -23.00
CA GLU A 296 13.21 3.75 -22.65
C GLU A 296 13.26 2.32 -23.20
N VAL A 297 13.00 1.35 -22.34
CA VAL A 297 12.88 -0.07 -22.68
C VAL A 297 11.57 -0.62 -22.12
N GLU A 298 11.01 -1.60 -22.79
CA GLU A 298 9.78 -2.26 -22.37
C GLU A 298 10.04 -3.72 -21.98
N ARG A 299 9.28 -4.23 -21.03
CA ARG A 299 9.27 -5.65 -20.65
C ARG A 299 7.83 -6.17 -20.73
N HIS A 300 7.66 -7.27 -21.43
CA HIS A 300 6.36 -7.94 -21.58
C HIS A 300 6.24 -9.08 -20.57
N ALA A 301 5.03 -9.41 -20.20
CA ALA A 301 4.76 -10.55 -19.33
C ALA A 301 4.97 -11.86 -20.13
N SER A 302 6.22 -12.32 -20.20
CA SER A 302 6.64 -13.55 -20.87
C SER A 302 7.78 -14.22 -20.09
N ASP A 303 7.73 -15.56 -20.01
CA ASP A 303 8.78 -16.35 -19.36
C ASP A 303 10.07 -16.38 -20.21
N ASP A 304 9.98 -16.10 -21.52
CA ASP A 304 11.09 -16.12 -22.49
C ASP A 304 11.89 -14.80 -22.51
N GLU A 305 11.37 -13.74 -21.90
CA GLU A 305 12.08 -12.46 -21.79
C GLU A 305 13.14 -12.49 -20.68
N PRO A 306 14.09 -11.53 -20.68
CA PRO A 306 15.02 -11.37 -19.58
C PRO A 306 14.32 -11.11 -18.25
N PHE A 307 14.83 -11.70 -17.18
CA PHE A 307 14.24 -11.53 -15.84
C PHE A 307 14.24 -10.07 -15.39
N SER A 308 13.07 -9.59 -14.99
CA SER A 308 12.91 -8.31 -14.29
C SER A 308 11.80 -8.40 -13.23
N ALA A 309 12.06 -7.80 -12.10
CA ALA A 309 11.15 -7.80 -10.96
C ALA A 309 11.26 -6.50 -10.16
N LEU A 310 10.19 -6.14 -9.47
CA LEU A 310 10.12 -4.97 -8.59
C LEU A 310 9.95 -5.42 -7.14
N ALA A 311 10.86 -5.01 -6.27
CA ALA A 311 10.73 -5.20 -4.82
C ALA A 311 9.73 -4.16 -4.27
N PHE A 312 8.57 -4.60 -3.83
CA PHE A 312 7.50 -3.68 -3.42
C PHE A 312 7.27 -3.61 -1.91
N LYS A 313 7.78 -4.59 -1.16
CA LYS A 313 7.64 -4.62 0.30
C LYS A 313 8.81 -5.32 0.96
N ILE A 314 9.28 -4.75 2.05
CA ILE A 314 10.27 -5.36 2.95
C ILE A 314 9.57 -5.68 4.27
N MET A 315 9.92 -6.81 4.88
CA MET A 315 9.45 -7.20 6.18
C MET A 315 10.60 -7.80 6.99
N ALA A 316 10.78 -7.36 8.21
CA ALA A 316 11.70 -7.99 9.14
C ALA A 316 11.03 -9.23 9.76
N ASP A 317 11.68 -10.37 9.64
CA ASP A 317 11.20 -11.63 10.18
C ASP A 317 12.17 -12.14 11.24
N PRO A 318 11.68 -12.52 12.44
CA PRO A 318 12.55 -12.92 13.54
C PRO A 318 13.35 -14.21 13.27
N PHE A 319 12.90 -15.07 12.33
CA PHE A 319 13.51 -16.36 12.05
C PHE A 319 14.40 -16.36 10.81
N VAL A 320 14.00 -15.66 9.76
CA VAL A 320 14.73 -15.65 8.48
C VAL A 320 15.39 -14.31 8.18
N GLY A 321 15.18 -13.31 9.02
CA GLY A 321 15.73 -11.97 8.86
C GLY A 321 14.91 -11.13 7.88
N LYS A 322 15.56 -10.56 6.87
CA LYS A 322 14.92 -9.69 5.88
C LYS A 322 14.19 -10.51 4.82
N LEU A 323 12.88 -10.34 4.72
CA LEU A 323 12.03 -10.83 3.64
C LEU A 323 11.78 -9.69 2.66
N THR A 324 12.05 -9.92 1.39
CA THR A 324 11.77 -8.97 0.30
C THR A 324 10.69 -9.53 -0.59
N PHE A 325 9.51 -8.90 -0.58
CA PHE A 325 8.43 -9.25 -1.48
C PHE A 325 8.67 -8.57 -2.83
N PHE A 326 8.52 -9.32 -3.90
CA PHE A 326 8.74 -8.83 -5.24
C PHE A 326 7.73 -9.40 -6.23
N ARG A 327 7.43 -8.62 -7.26
CA ARG A 327 6.64 -9.05 -8.42
C ARG A 327 7.57 -9.23 -9.61
N VAL A 328 7.45 -10.38 -10.26
CA VAL A 328 8.13 -10.65 -11.53
C VAL A 328 7.30 -10.09 -12.68
N TYR A 329 7.90 -9.22 -13.49
CA TYR A 329 7.24 -8.66 -14.67
C TYR A 329 7.62 -9.41 -15.94
N SER A 330 8.85 -9.89 -16.05
CA SER A 330 9.31 -10.67 -17.20
C SER A 330 10.32 -11.73 -16.79
N GLY A 331 10.43 -12.77 -17.60
CA GLY A 331 11.41 -13.83 -17.46
C GLY A 331 11.18 -14.77 -16.29
N THR A 332 12.18 -15.58 -16.02
CA THR A 332 12.21 -16.56 -14.94
C THR A 332 13.48 -16.43 -14.10
N CYS A 333 13.43 -16.81 -12.84
CA CYS A 333 14.61 -16.82 -11.98
C CYS A 333 14.56 -17.97 -10.97
N GLN A 334 15.66 -18.70 -10.85
CA GLN A 334 15.80 -19.83 -9.94
C GLN A 334 16.34 -19.41 -8.57
N SER A 335 15.93 -20.11 -7.54
CA SER A 335 16.47 -20.00 -6.19
C SER A 335 18.00 -20.23 -6.20
N GLY A 336 18.71 -19.39 -5.48
CA GLY A 336 20.17 -19.43 -5.41
C GLY A 336 20.91 -18.66 -6.51
N SER A 337 20.20 -18.15 -7.54
CA SER A 337 20.78 -17.36 -8.63
C SER A 337 21.33 -16.01 -8.16
N TYR A 338 22.22 -15.45 -8.95
CA TYR A 338 22.64 -14.06 -8.81
C TYR A 338 21.80 -13.16 -9.72
N VAL A 339 21.43 -12.01 -9.19
CA VAL A 339 20.67 -10.97 -9.87
C VAL A 339 21.31 -9.60 -9.62
N LEU A 340 20.98 -8.64 -10.44
CA LEU A 340 21.41 -7.25 -10.28
C LEU A 340 20.27 -6.42 -9.67
N ASN A 341 20.54 -5.76 -8.55
CA ASN A 341 19.75 -4.63 -8.11
C ASN A 341 20.18 -3.42 -8.93
N SER A 342 19.46 -3.15 -10.00
CA SER A 342 19.81 -2.10 -10.97
C SER A 342 19.62 -0.69 -10.42
N THR A 343 18.73 -0.50 -9.45
CA THR A 343 18.51 0.81 -8.80
C THR A 343 19.74 1.24 -8.00
N LYS A 344 20.50 0.29 -7.43
CA LYS A 344 21.67 0.54 -6.58
C LYS A 344 22.98 0.08 -7.22
N ASP A 345 22.92 -0.48 -8.41
CA ASP A 345 24.06 -1.09 -9.12
C ASP A 345 24.83 -2.08 -8.23
N LYS A 346 24.08 -3.04 -7.64
CA LYS A 346 24.66 -4.06 -6.76
C LYS A 346 24.21 -5.45 -7.13
N LYS A 347 25.18 -6.34 -7.30
CA LYS A 347 24.92 -7.76 -7.47
C LYS A 347 24.49 -8.38 -6.14
N GLU A 348 23.37 -9.06 -6.15
CA GLU A 348 22.80 -9.74 -4.99
C GLU A 348 22.49 -11.20 -5.30
N ARG A 349 22.42 -12.00 -4.26
CA ARG A 349 21.99 -13.39 -4.40
C ARG A 349 20.52 -13.53 -4.02
N LEU A 350 19.71 -14.01 -4.95
CA LEU A 350 18.35 -14.47 -4.70
C LEU A 350 18.46 -15.82 -3.95
N GLY A 351 18.45 -15.77 -2.64
CA GLY A 351 18.65 -16.95 -1.79
C GLY A 351 17.50 -17.95 -1.92
N ARG A 352 16.69 -18.13 -0.89
CA ARG A 352 15.46 -18.95 -0.97
C ARG A 352 14.32 -18.09 -1.48
N ILE A 353 13.46 -18.68 -2.29
CA ILE A 353 12.23 -18.06 -2.78
C ILE A 353 11.06 -18.70 -2.04
N LEU A 354 10.16 -17.87 -1.56
CA LEU A 354 9.03 -18.28 -0.74
C LEU A 354 7.71 -17.85 -1.39
N GLN A 355 6.80 -18.76 -1.56
CA GLN A 355 5.41 -18.44 -1.80
C GLN A 355 4.73 -18.23 -0.46
N MET A 356 4.11 -17.08 -0.30
CA MET A 356 3.49 -16.68 0.95
C MET A 356 2.01 -17.06 1.00
N HIS A 357 1.56 -17.48 2.16
CA HIS A 357 0.16 -17.68 2.50
C HIS A 357 -0.08 -17.03 3.87
N ALA A 358 -0.30 -15.72 3.87
CA ALA A 358 -0.26 -14.88 5.07
C ALA A 358 1.09 -15.06 5.82
N ASN A 359 1.12 -15.69 7.00
CA ASN A 359 2.34 -15.97 7.77
C ASN A 359 3.00 -17.32 7.45
N LYS A 360 2.34 -18.19 6.66
CA LYS A 360 2.92 -19.49 6.25
C LYS A 360 3.79 -19.31 5.02
N ARG A 361 4.88 -20.07 4.94
CA ARG A 361 5.91 -19.98 3.91
C ARG A 361 6.09 -21.33 3.25
N ASN A 362 5.92 -21.37 1.94
CA ASN A 362 6.23 -22.52 1.13
C ASN A 362 7.44 -22.20 0.27
N GLU A 363 8.51 -22.96 0.40
CA GLU A 363 9.71 -22.78 -0.43
C GLU A 363 9.44 -23.28 -1.84
N ILE A 364 9.83 -22.48 -2.83
CA ILE A 364 9.72 -22.78 -4.25
C ILE A 364 11.08 -22.62 -4.94
N ASP A 365 11.33 -23.43 -5.97
CA ASP A 365 12.64 -23.46 -6.64
C ASP A 365 12.79 -22.36 -7.69
N GLU A 366 11.70 -21.88 -8.26
CA GLU A 366 11.71 -20.96 -9.41
C GLU A 366 10.49 -20.05 -9.38
N VAL A 367 10.66 -18.83 -9.90
CA VAL A 367 9.60 -17.85 -10.16
C VAL A 367 9.51 -17.54 -11.65
N TYR A 368 8.31 -17.19 -12.09
CA TYR A 368 7.95 -16.94 -13.48
C TYR A 368 7.36 -15.53 -13.64
N ALA A 369 7.29 -15.04 -14.88
CA ALA A 369 6.59 -13.79 -15.18
C ALA A 369 5.17 -13.78 -14.57
N GLY A 370 4.73 -12.67 -14.01
CA GLY A 370 3.44 -12.53 -13.33
C GLY A 370 3.38 -13.06 -11.90
N ASP A 371 4.44 -13.70 -11.38
CA ASP A 371 4.46 -14.22 -10.02
C ASP A 371 4.67 -13.11 -8.98
N ILE A 372 4.04 -13.30 -7.81
CA ILE A 372 4.31 -12.55 -6.59
C ILE A 372 4.92 -13.52 -5.58
N ALA A 373 6.13 -13.23 -5.12
CA ALA A 373 6.87 -14.08 -4.20
C ALA A 373 7.67 -13.26 -3.18
N ALA A 374 8.23 -13.92 -2.18
CA ALA A 374 9.16 -13.31 -1.24
C ALA A 374 10.53 -13.99 -1.35
N ALA A 375 11.60 -13.20 -1.21
CA ALA A 375 12.97 -13.68 -1.20
C ALA A 375 13.65 -13.50 0.15
N VAL A 376 14.47 -14.46 0.52
CA VAL A 376 15.41 -14.36 1.62
C VAL A 376 16.83 -14.25 1.04
N GLY A 377 17.63 -13.35 1.58
CA GLY A 377 19.05 -13.25 1.21
C GLY A 377 19.47 -11.93 0.60
N PHE A 378 18.57 -11.08 0.18
CA PHE A 378 18.87 -9.72 -0.25
C PHE A 378 19.36 -8.86 0.93
N LYS A 379 20.51 -8.20 0.73
CA LYS A 379 21.15 -7.38 1.77
C LYS A 379 20.89 -5.89 1.57
N ASN A 380 20.97 -5.45 0.32
CA ASN A 380 20.91 -4.02 -0.03
C ASN A 380 19.57 -3.60 -0.64
N THR A 381 18.78 -4.56 -1.12
CA THR A 381 17.48 -4.29 -1.75
C THR A 381 16.51 -3.67 -0.76
N THR A 382 15.88 -2.57 -1.15
CA THR A 382 14.83 -1.86 -0.40
C THR A 382 13.55 -1.76 -1.22
N THR A 383 12.47 -1.29 -0.61
CA THR A 383 11.19 -1.07 -1.29
C THR A 383 11.37 -0.09 -2.46
N GLY A 384 10.85 -0.46 -3.64
CA GLY A 384 10.95 0.32 -4.87
C GLY A 384 12.17 -0.04 -5.74
N ASP A 385 13.08 -0.90 -5.26
CA ASP A 385 14.24 -1.29 -6.06
C ASP A 385 13.85 -2.28 -7.18
N THR A 386 14.46 -2.13 -8.34
CA THR A 386 14.37 -3.08 -9.44
C THR A 386 15.43 -4.15 -9.33
N ILE A 387 15.05 -5.39 -9.59
CA ILE A 387 15.90 -6.57 -9.63
C ILE A 387 15.82 -7.16 -11.03
N CYS A 388 16.94 -7.31 -11.71
CA CYS A 388 16.97 -7.81 -13.09
C CYS A 388 18.11 -8.79 -13.34
N ASP A 389 18.11 -9.39 -14.55
CA ASP A 389 19.24 -10.14 -15.07
C ASP A 389 20.45 -9.22 -15.27
N GLU A 390 21.64 -9.72 -14.89
CA GLU A 390 22.90 -8.95 -14.96
C GLU A 390 23.27 -8.48 -16.38
N LYS A 391 22.84 -9.19 -17.41
CA LYS A 391 23.16 -8.88 -18.81
C LYS A 391 22.14 -7.99 -19.51
N ASN A 392 20.97 -7.87 -18.91
CA ASN A 392 19.83 -7.16 -19.49
C ASN A 392 19.32 -6.12 -18.50
N PHE A 393 20.16 -5.11 -18.28
CA PHE A 393 19.89 -4.04 -17.32
C PHE A 393 18.57 -3.34 -17.65
N VAL A 394 17.78 -3.10 -16.60
CA VAL A 394 16.60 -2.25 -16.65
C VAL A 394 16.33 -1.69 -15.27
N ILE A 395 15.96 -0.43 -15.20
CA ILE A 395 15.34 0.19 -14.02
C ILE A 395 13.88 0.40 -14.36
N LEU A 396 13.00 -0.34 -13.71
CA LEU A 396 11.56 -0.18 -13.85
C LEU A 396 11.13 1.16 -13.22
N GLU A 397 9.98 1.64 -13.62
CA GLU A 397 9.41 2.89 -13.10
C GLU A 397 9.41 2.92 -11.57
N LYS A 398 9.95 3.99 -11.00
CA LYS A 398 10.12 4.12 -9.55
C LYS A 398 8.77 4.36 -8.86
N MET A 399 8.65 3.83 -7.64
CA MET A 399 7.57 4.21 -6.73
C MET A 399 7.89 5.58 -6.12
N GLU A 400 6.93 6.49 -6.14
CA GLU A 400 7.00 7.74 -5.39
C GLU A 400 6.28 7.58 -4.06
N PHE A 401 6.89 8.05 -2.98
CA PHE A 401 6.31 7.97 -1.65
C PHE A 401 6.06 9.37 -1.11
N PRO A 402 4.88 9.62 -0.50
CA PRO A 402 4.58 10.91 0.10
C PRO A 402 5.49 11.18 1.30
N GLU A 403 5.75 12.47 1.53
CA GLU A 403 6.48 12.91 2.71
C GLU A 403 5.64 12.77 3.97
N PRO A 404 6.27 12.42 5.12
CA PRO A 404 5.58 12.34 6.41
C PRO A 404 4.94 13.67 6.81
N VAL A 405 3.76 13.61 7.44
CA VAL A 405 2.98 14.81 7.82
C VAL A 405 3.03 15.14 9.29
N ILE A 406 3.34 14.19 10.16
CA ILE A 406 3.46 14.42 11.61
C ILE A 406 4.81 13.95 12.13
N GLN A 407 5.24 14.56 13.25
CA GLN A 407 6.51 14.28 13.90
C GLN A 407 6.34 14.14 15.41
N LEU A 408 7.07 13.20 16.01
CA LEU A 408 7.15 13.00 17.45
C LEU A 408 8.63 12.87 17.87
N ALA A 409 8.97 13.36 19.04
CA ALA A 409 10.25 13.07 19.67
C ALA A 409 10.17 11.73 20.40
N ILE A 410 11.21 10.92 20.30
CA ILE A 410 11.32 9.64 21.00
C ILE A 410 12.63 9.57 21.78
N GLU A 411 12.54 9.28 23.07
CA GLU A 411 13.68 9.22 23.96
C GLU A 411 13.69 7.86 24.68
N PRO A 412 14.82 7.11 24.66
CA PRO A 412 14.91 5.85 25.38
C PRO A 412 14.95 6.11 26.88
N LYS A 413 14.26 5.28 27.69
CA LYS A 413 14.25 5.41 29.14
C LYS A 413 15.60 5.08 29.79
N THR A 414 16.39 4.22 29.14
CA THR A 414 17.71 3.80 29.65
C THR A 414 18.78 3.86 28.57
N LYS A 415 20.07 3.96 29.01
CA LYS A 415 21.20 3.90 28.08
C LYS A 415 21.27 2.57 27.30
N GLN A 416 20.81 1.47 27.90
CA GLN A 416 20.78 0.16 27.22
C GLN A 416 19.74 0.11 26.11
N ASP A 417 18.68 0.90 26.22
CA ASP A 417 17.65 0.97 25.20
C ASP A 417 18.05 1.85 24.02
N GLN A 418 19.09 2.70 24.15
CA GLN A 418 19.57 3.56 23.06
C GLN A 418 19.99 2.77 21.82
N ASP A 419 20.82 1.74 22.00
CA ASP A 419 21.29 0.91 20.89
C ASP A 419 20.15 0.10 20.28
N LYS A 420 19.24 -0.42 21.10
CA LYS A 420 18.06 -1.15 20.64
C LYS A 420 17.10 -0.22 19.88
N LEU A 421 16.89 1.00 20.38
CA LEU A 421 16.06 2.01 19.73
C LEU A 421 16.63 2.34 18.34
N SER A 422 17.92 2.67 18.26
CA SER A 422 18.57 2.99 16.99
C SER A 422 18.45 1.85 15.97
N ASN A 423 18.73 0.62 16.41
CA ASN A 423 18.58 -0.57 15.55
C ASN A 423 17.12 -0.84 15.14
N GLY A 424 16.17 -0.65 16.06
CA GLY A 424 14.74 -0.79 15.78
C GLY A 424 14.26 0.23 14.75
N LEU A 425 14.61 1.51 14.95
CA LEU A 425 14.24 2.59 14.04
C LEU A 425 14.79 2.38 12.63
N ILE A 426 16.05 1.95 12.50
CA ILE A 426 16.64 1.64 11.18
C ILE A 426 15.87 0.53 10.48
N LYS A 427 15.57 -0.57 11.17
CA LYS A 427 14.82 -1.69 10.57
C LYS A 427 13.41 -1.28 10.15
N LEU A 428 12.70 -0.53 10.99
CA LEU A 428 11.36 -0.05 10.68
C LEU A 428 11.36 0.94 9.49
N ALA A 429 12.39 1.80 9.40
CA ALA A 429 12.57 2.68 8.24
C ALA A 429 12.95 1.93 6.94
N GLU A 430 13.59 0.75 7.04
CA GLU A 430 13.79 -0.12 5.86
C GLU A 430 12.50 -0.78 5.38
N GLU A 431 11.57 -1.06 6.29
CA GLU A 431 10.27 -1.65 5.95
C GLU A 431 9.31 -0.63 5.34
N ASP A 432 9.28 0.57 5.90
CA ASP A 432 8.34 1.63 5.53
C ASP A 432 9.07 2.90 5.05
N PRO A 433 9.07 3.18 3.75
CA PRO A 433 9.74 4.35 3.18
C PRO A 433 9.12 5.69 3.60
N THR A 434 7.89 5.70 4.15
CA THR A 434 7.25 6.91 4.68
C THR A 434 7.51 7.14 6.16
N PHE A 435 8.09 6.15 6.82
CA PHE A 435 8.60 6.33 8.17
C PHE A 435 10.02 6.87 8.11
N LYS A 436 10.23 8.08 8.63
CA LYS A 436 11.55 8.72 8.70
C LYS A 436 11.99 8.89 10.15
N THR A 437 13.29 8.76 10.38
CA THR A 437 13.91 9.04 11.66
C THR A 437 15.17 9.87 11.45
N PHE A 438 15.35 10.90 12.28
CA PHE A 438 16.51 11.76 12.26
C PHE A 438 16.75 12.37 13.62
N THR A 439 17.97 12.85 13.87
CA THR A 439 18.28 13.61 15.05
C THR A 439 18.19 15.10 14.72
N ASN A 440 17.40 15.84 15.48
CA ASN A 440 17.33 17.28 15.33
C ASN A 440 18.68 17.88 15.76
N PRO A 441 19.41 18.56 14.86
CA PRO A 441 20.74 19.08 15.16
C PRO A 441 20.75 20.21 16.21
N GLU A 442 19.62 20.88 16.41
CA GLU A 442 19.51 22.01 17.33
C GLU A 442 19.12 21.55 18.74
N THR A 443 18.19 20.60 18.87
CA THR A 443 17.70 20.12 20.19
C THR A 443 18.38 18.84 20.65
N GLY A 444 18.99 18.08 19.72
CA GLY A 444 19.57 16.77 19.99
C GLY A 444 18.54 15.64 20.10
N ASP A 445 17.24 15.95 19.95
CA ASP A 445 16.17 14.97 20.04
C ASP A 445 16.20 13.98 18.85
N THR A 446 15.96 12.72 19.14
CA THR A 446 15.61 11.75 18.09
C THR A 446 14.15 11.96 17.71
N VAL A 447 13.91 12.30 16.45
CA VAL A 447 12.57 12.55 15.90
C VAL A 447 12.17 11.39 15.01
N ILE A 448 10.93 10.95 15.16
CA ILE A 448 10.25 10.02 14.27
C ILE A 448 9.15 10.77 13.51
N ALA A 449 9.03 10.52 12.22
CA ALA A 449 8.04 11.15 11.37
C ALA A 449 7.26 10.10 10.58
N GLY A 450 5.95 10.30 10.43
CA GLY A 450 5.02 9.36 9.79
C GLY A 450 3.79 10.03 9.19
N MET A 451 2.92 9.22 8.60
CA MET A 451 1.76 9.67 7.84
C MET A 451 0.58 10.10 8.73
N GLY A 452 0.50 9.63 9.97
CA GLY A 452 -0.57 9.95 10.90
C GLY A 452 -0.28 9.46 12.32
N GLU A 453 -1.15 9.81 13.26
CA GLU A 453 -0.99 9.44 14.67
C GLU A 453 -1.00 7.92 14.85
N LEU A 454 -1.96 7.23 14.22
CA LEU A 454 -2.05 5.78 14.31
C LEU A 454 -0.82 5.10 13.71
N HIS A 455 -0.25 5.64 12.62
CA HIS A 455 0.98 5.12 12.03
C HIS A 455 2.14 5.16 13.04
N LEU A 456 2.36 6.31 13.69
CA LEU A 456 3.43 6.45 14.69
C LEU A 456 3.17 5.64 15.96
N ASP A 457 1.91 5.52 16.39
CA ASP A 457 1.52 4.66 17.52
C ASP A 457 1.86 3.19 17.25
N VAL A 458 1.58 2.70 16.05
CA VAL A 458 1.93 1.33 15.63
C VAL A 458 3.45 1.14 15.66
N ILE A 459 4.21 2.08 15.13
CA ILE A 459 5.68 2.03 15.13
C ILE A 459 6.24 1.99 16.56
N VAL A 460 5.74 2.84 17.45
CA VAL A 460 6.16 2.88 18.86
C VAL A 460 5.84 1.57 19.59
N ASP A 461 4.65 1.02 19.34
CA ASP A 461 4.26 -0.26 19.94
C ASP A 461 5.08 -1.43 19.39
N ARG A 462 5.42 -1.43 18.10
CA ARG A 462 6.35 -2.40 17.49
C ARG A 462 7.76 -2.31 18.12
N LEU A 463 8.27 -1.09 18.35
CA LEU A 463 9.54 -0.90 19.07
C LEU A 463 9.51 -1.57 20.44
N LYS A 464 8.40 -1.43 21.17
CA LYS A 464 8.23 -2.05 22.49
C LYS A 464 8.09 -3.58 22.40
N ARG A 465 7.24 -4.12 21.52
CA ARG A 465 6.93 -5.55 21.44
C ARG A 465 8.04 -6.35 20.75
N GLU A 466 8.52 -5.89 19.60
CA GLU A 466 9.48 -6.64 18.78
C GLU A 466 10.92 -6.40 19.23
N PHE A 467 11.28 -5.13 19.49
CA PHE A 467 12.66 -4.75 19.82
C PHE A 467 12.93 -4.62 21.33
N LYS A 468 11.88 -4.77 22.16
CA LYS A 468 11.98 -4.67 23.63
C LYS A 468 12.60 -3.34 24.07
N VAL A 469 12.16 -2.24 23.45
CA VAL A 469 12.58 -0.87 23.73
C VAL A 469 11.54 -0.18 24.61
N GLU A 470 11.98 0.40 25.71
CA GLU A 470 11.18 1.31 26.52
C GLU A 470 11.56 2.75 26.18
N ALA A 471 10.63 3.52 25.65
CA ALA A 471 10.84 4.91 25.25
C ALA A 471 9.73 5.84 25.75
N ASN A 472 10.08 7.10 25.97
CA ASN A 472 9.12 8.19 26.14
C ASN A 472 8.87 8.82 24.77
N VAL A 473 7.61 9.15 24.49
CA VAL A 473 7.20 9.78 23.22
C VAL A 473 6.47 11.07 23.56
N GLY A 474 6.77 12.14 22.82
CA GLY A 474 6.17 13.45 23.05
C GLY A 474 6.32 14.37 21.83
N ALA A 475 5.83 15.60 21.97
CA ALA A 475 6.04 16.61 20.94
C ALA A 475 7.54 16.95 20.82
N PRO A 476 8.08 17.16 19.60
CA PRO A 476 9.45 17.63 19.43
C PRO A 476 9.65 18.99 20.12
N GLN A 477 10.84 19.20 20.65
CA GLN A 477 11.18 20.50 21.21
C GLN A 477 11.23 21.56 20.10
N VAL A 478 10.70 22.74 20.39
CA VAL A 478 10.80 23.88 19.48
C VAL A 478 12.14 24.56 19.70
N ALA A 479 12.97 24.57 18.67
CA ALA A 479 14.22 25.33 18.68
C ALA A 479 13.91 26.80 18.51
N TYR A 480 13.98 27.55 19.59
CA TYR A 480 13.83 29.00 19.53
C TYR A 480 15.14 29.62 19.07
N ARG A 481 15.06 30.52 18.10
CA ARG A 481 16.18 31.34 17.64
C ARG A 481 15.92 32.78 18.03
N GLU A 482 16.93 33.40 18.57
CA GLU A 482 16.90 34.83 18.87
C GLU A 482 17.55 35.61 17.75
N THR A 483 17.02 36.79 17.48
CA THR A 483 17.63 37.74 16.56
C THR A 483 17.57 39.14 17.14
N ILE A 484 18.50 40.00 16.73
CA ILE A 484 18.48 41.41 17.10
C ILE A 484 17.69 42.21 16.01
N THR A 485 16.83 43.09 16.45
CA THR A 485 16.01 43.94 15.58
C THR A 485 16.54 45.36 15.44
N GLN A 486 17.47 45.77 16.30
CA GLN A 486 18.08 47.09 16.35
C GLN A 486 19.58 46.98 16.54
N ALA A 487 20.31 47.95 15.99
CA ALA A 487 21.75 48.07 16.25
C ALA A 487 22.02 48.40 17.73
N ALA A 488 22.97 47.74 18.31
CA ALA A 488 23.39 47.96 19.69
C ALA A 488 24.92 47.99 19.79
N GLU A 489 25.44 48.84 20.65
CA GLU A 489 26.87 48.87 21.02
C GLU A 489 27.03 48.46 22.47
N CYS A 490 28.01 47.61 22.75
CA CYS A 490 28.26 47.11 24.07
C CYS A 490 29.75 47.17 24.42
N GLU A 491 30.05 47.72 25.59
CA GLU A 491 31.39 47.72 26.19
C GLU A 491 31.56 46.48 27.09
N GLY A 492 32.54 45.67 26.78
CA GLY A 492 32.98 44.57 27.62
C GLY A 492 34.33 44.89 28.28
N LYS A 493 34.33 45.17 29.60
CA LYS A 493 35.56 45.46 30.36
C LYS A 493 35.71 44.50 31.51
N TYR A 494 36.82 43.78 31.50
CA TYR A 494 37.15 42.85 32.57
C TYR A 494 38.50 43.23 33.21
N VAL A 495 38.46 43.51 34.51
CA VAL A 495 39.65 43.85 35.30
C VAL A 495 39.64 42.99 36.54
N LYS A 496 40.63 42.14 36.72
CA LYS A 496 40.79 41.30 37.92
C LYS A 496 42.22 41.28 38.36
N GLN A 497 42.49 41.71 39.59
CA GLN A 497 43.79 41.62 40.20
C GLN A 497 43.66 40.94 41.58
N SER A 498 44.22 39.76 41.71
CA SER A 498 44.24 38.97 42.92
C SER A 498 45.66 38.43 43.13
N GLY A 499 46.60 39.25 43.66
CA GLY A 499 47.96 38.85 43.90
C GLY A 499 48.77 38.39 42.68
N GLY A 500 49.82 39.08 42.28
CA GLY A 500 50.64 38.76 41.15
C GLY A 500 50.20 39.49 39.84
N ARG A 501 50.21 38.79 38.67
CA ARG A 501 49.85 39.39 37.38
C ARG A 501 48.34 39.56 37.28
N GLY A 502 47.88 40.82 37.07
CA GLY A 502 46.47 41.14 36.83
C GLY A 502 46.00 40.65 35.46
N GLN A 503 44.70 40.43 35.35
CA GLN A 503 44.01 40.13 34.11
C GLN A 503 43.25 41.39 33.66
N TYR A 504 43.40 41.76 32.39
CA TYR A 504 42.74 42.89 31.77
C TYR A 504 42.27 42.55 30.37
N GLY A 505 41.00 42.80 30.08
CA GLY A 505 40.41 42.74 28.77
C GLY A 505 39.40 43.88 28.58
N HIS A 506 39.47 44.57 27.47
CA HIS A 506 38.54 45.66 27.15
C HIS A 506 38.22 45.64 25.68
N VAL A 507 36.94 45.47 25.33
CA VAL A 507 36.46 45.42 23.94
C VAL A 507 35.17 46.21 23.81
N TRP A 508 34.98 46.81 22.66
CA TRP A 508 33.72 47.37 22.21
C TRP A 508 33.19 46.51 21.07
N ILE A 509 31.93 46.09 21.13
CA ILE A 509 31.30 45.29 20.11
C ILE A 509 30.03 45.99 19.65
N LYS A 510 29.87 46.14 18.34
CA LYS A 510 28.66 46.64 17.71
C LYS A 510 27.93 45.42 17.10
N PHE A 511 26.68 45.28 17.49
CA PHE A 511 25.77 44.26 16.92
C PHE A 511 24.79 44.94 15.98
N GLU A 512 24.62 44.44 14.78
CA GLU A 512 23.68 44.98 13.78
C GLU A 512 22.82 43.88 13.18
N PRO A 513 21.52 44.13 12.90
CA PRO A 513 20.70 43.19 12.16
C PRO A 513 21.33 42.88 10.79
N ASN A 514 21.37 41.58 10.42
CA ASN A 514 21.93 41.13 9.14
C ASN A 514 20.89 40.28 8.41
N GLU A 515 19.86 40.95 7.85
CA GLU A 515 18.72 40.28 7.25
C GLU A 515 19.14 39.38 6.07
N GLY A 516 18.77 38.09 6.15
CA GLY A 516 18.94 37.09 5.09
C GLY A 516 20.36 36.59 4.84
N LYS A 517 21.38 37.09 5.58
CA LYS A 517 22.79 36.70 5.37
C LYS A 517 23.38 35.85 6.50
N GLY A 518 22.61 35.63 7.58
CA GLY A 518 23.10 34.92 8.76
C GLY A 518 24.14 35.73 9.53
N PHE A 519 25.02 35.06 10.24
CA PHE A 519 26.06 35.69 11.05
C PHE A 519 27.25 36.13 10.21
N GLU A 520 27.69 37.37 10.38
CA GLU A 520 28.89 37.95 9.80
C GLU A 520 29.73 38.63 10.86
N PHE A 521 31.00 38.20 11.01
CA PHE A 521 31.93 38.81 11.94
C PHE A 521 32.85 39.78 11.21
N VAL A 522 32.81 41.07 11.56
CA VAL A 522 33.65 42.12 11.01
C VAL A 522 34.69 42.53 12.04
N ASP A 523 35.96 42.32 11.75
CA ASP A 523 37.08 42.77 12.60
C ASP A 523 37.42 44.22 12.24
N ALA A 524 36.99 45.16 13.10
CA ALA A 524 37.25 46.58 13.00
C ALA A 524 38.40 47.07 13.88
N ILE A 525 39.25 46.17 14.38
CA ILE A 525 40.35 46.49 15.31
C ILE A 525 41.44 47.25 14.59
N VAL A 526 41.80 48.45 15.10
CA VAL A 526 42.83 49.30 14.51
C VAL A 526 44.08 49.26 15.41
N GLY A 527 45.26 49.21 14.78
CA GLY A 527 46.55 49.35 15.46
C GLY A 527 47.00 48.10 16.28
N GLY A 528 46.32 46.95 16.09
CA GLY A 528 46.70 45.72 16.78
C GLY A 528 46.40 45.73 18.29
N ALA A 529 45.44 46.52 18.74
CA ALA A 529 45.05 46.63 20.14
C ALA A 529 44.55 45.32 20.76
N VAL A 530 43.94 44.45 19.94
CA VAL A 530 43.63 43.06 20.27
C VAL A 530 44.31 42.17 19.22
N PRO A 531 45.05 41.13 19.66
CA PRO A 531 45.69 40.21 18.71
C PRO A 531 44.66 39.55 17.81
N ARG A 532 44.96 39.42 16.52
CA ARG A 532 44.08 38.85 15.49
C ARG A 532 43.60 37.43 15.85
N ALA A 533 44.48 36.66 16.50
CA ALA A 533 44.13 35.33 17.00
C ALA A 533 43.01 35.39 18.06
N VAL A 534 42.98 36.41 18.91
CA VAL A 534 41.94 36.59 19.94
C VAL A 534 40.60 36.94 19.28
N SER A 535 40.59 37.85 18.30
CA SER A 535 39.36 38.23 17.58
C SER A 535 38.73 37.03 16.89
N TYR A 536 39.49 36.27 16.15
CA TYR A 536 38.97 35.15 15.36
C TYR A 536 38.73 33.87 16.18
N THR A 537 39.56 33.58 17.20
CA THR A 537 39.45 32.36 17.99
C THR A 537 38.47 32.48 19.15
N HIS A 538 38.37 33.65 19.76
CA HIS A 538 37.57 33.85 20.96
C HIS A 538 36.31 34.69 20.73
N LEU A 539 36.37 35.83 20.07
CA LEU A 539 35.19 36.67 19.84
C LEU A 539 34.25 36.06 18.80
N ARG A 540 34.79 35.52 17.72
CA ARG A 540 34.01 34.82 16.73
C ARG A 540 33.43 33.49 17.24
N ALA A 541 34.14 32.77 18.08
CA ALA A 541 33.70 31.48 18.63
C ALA A 541 32.57 31.61 19.68
N HIS A 542 32.43 32.76 20.34
CA HIS A 542 31.32 33.00 21.26
C HIS A 542 29.94 33.15 20.59
N GLU A 543 29.93 33.34 19.31
CA GLU A 543 28.72 33.33 18.53
C GLU A 543 27.99 31.98 18.57
N THR A 544 28.74 30.86 18.62
CA THR A 544 28.14 29.54 18.71
C THR A 544 27.43 29.25 20.03
N LEU A 545 27.80 30.00 21.10
CA LEU A 545 27.13 29.96 22.38
C LEU A 545 25.90 30.89 22.45
N ALA A 546 25.84 31.93 21.63
CA ALA A 546 24.67 32.81 21.53
C ALA A 546 23.56 32.22 20.65
N ASN A 547 23.86 31.18 19.86
CA ASN A 547 22.93 30.45 19.05
C ASN A 547 22.48 29.11 19.68
N LEU A 548 22.91 28.84 20.90
CA LEU A 548 22.46 27.79 21.79
C LEU A 548 21.46 28.39 22.79
#